data_38504507fb25483f39d7826d18d395c4
#
_entry.id   38504507fb25483f39d7826d18d395c4
#
_cell.length_a   1.000
_cell.length_b   1.000
_cell.length_c   1.000
_cell.angle_alpha   90.00
_cell.angle_beta   90.00
_cell.angle_gamma   90.00
#
_symmetry.space_group_name_H-M   'P 1'
#
loop_
_entity.id
_entity.type
_entity.pdbx_description
1 polymer ?
#
loop_
_entity_poly.entity_id
_entity_poly.type
_entity_poly.pdbx_seq_one_letter_code
_entity_poly.pdbx_strand_id
1 'polypeptide(L)'
;MTSSADQKLSLRALVALVVGSMIGSGIFALPSAFGRATGGLGALIAWAIAGVGMLMLAFVFQTLARRKPELDAGIYAYAKAGFGEYPGFVSAVGYWIGACLADVACLILIKATLGLFFPVFGDGTTVIAIVTASVLLWAVHFMVLRGIKEAAAINTIATVAKIVPIALFIVVAIAAFRADLFALNFWGGEEPSFSNVANQARSSMLVTVFLFVGIEGASVYSRYAKNRNDVGVATVLGFLGVLCLLILVTMLSFGVMLRPDLAALSSPSMAGVMEAIVGPWGKVFISVGLLISVLGNYLSWSLLAAEVVFSAAQNRTMPSFLAHENENKAPAAALWLTNGVIQVFLIVSFFAEYAFTMALKMTSAMTLIPYLFVAAYGLKLAWTGETYAAGGRGRSVDWTRGAIATVYAAGMLYAGGAKFILLSALLYAPGTILFIIAKREQSKTVFTPVEWLIFGVVVVAAIVGLYSLATGMISI
;
A
#
# COMPACT_ATOMS: atom_id res chain seq x y z
N MET A 1 -16.79 -31.44 -16.45
CA MET A 1 -15.43 -30.94 -16.78
C MET A 1 -15.59 -29.82 -17.79
N THR A 2 -15.87 -28.61 -17.36
CA THR A 2 -15.89 -27.40 -18.21
C THR A 2 -14.46 -26.93 -18.36
N SER A 3 -14.02 -26.78 -19.60
CA SER A 3 -12.63 -26.53 -20.00
C SER A 3 -12.11 -25.23 -19.41
N SER A 4 -10.84 -25.23 -19.00
CA SER A 4 -10.10 -24.11 -18.42
C SER A 4 -9.91 -22.90 -19.37
N ALA A 5 -10.54 -22.88 -20.51
CA ALA A 5 -10.46 -21.82 -21.51
C ALA A 5 -11.45 -20.66 -21.28
N ASP A 6 -12.50 -20.86 -20.47
CA ASP A 6 -13.59 -19.88 -20.30
C ASP A 6 -13.40 -18.84 -19.17
N GLN A 7 -12.29 -18.86 -18.44
CA GLN A 7 -12.04 -17.97 -17.29
C GLN A 7 -10.93 -16.93 -17.52
N LYS A 8 -10.57 -16.63 -18.76
CA LYS A 8 -9.55 -15.61 -19.03
C LYS A 8 -10.13 -14.19 -18.89
N LEU A 9 -9.41 -13.35 -18.14
CA LEU A 9 -9.80 -11.99 -17.82
C LEU A 9 -9.72 -11.07 -19.05
N SER A 10 -10.79 -10.34 -19.33
CA SER A 10 -10.84 -9.30 -20.36
C SER A 10 -10.10 -8.04 -19.91
N LEU A 11 -9.77 -7.12 -20.83
CA LEU A 11 -9.18 -5.82 -20.53
C LEU A 11 -9.99 -5.06 -19.47
N ARG A 12 -11.33 -5.04 -19.58
CA ARG A 12 -12.20 -4.35 -18.61
C ARG A 12 -12.10 -4.97 -17.22
N ALA A 13 -12.03 -6.29 -17.12
CA ALA A 13 -11.87 -6.99 -15.85
C ALA A 13 -10.49 -6.71 -15.23
N LEU A 14 -9.43 -6.65 -16.04
CA LEU A 14 -8.09 -6.29 -15.59
C LEU A 14 -8.02 -4.83 -15.10
N VAL A 15 -8.64 -3.88 -15.80
CA VAL A 15 -8.74 -2.48 -15.34
C VAL A 15 -9.49 -2.40 -14.00
N ALA A 16 -10.62 -3.10 -13.88
CA ALA A 16 -11.37 -3.14 -12.63
C ALA A 16 -10.58 -3.74 -11.46
N LEU A 17 -9.75 -4.76 -11.72
CA LEU A 17 -8.85 -5.33 -10.73
C LEU A 17 -7.78 -4.32 -10.28
N VAL A 18 -7.14 -3.60 -11.21
CA VAL A 18 -6.15 -2.57 -10.88
C VAL A 18 -6.79 -1.46 -10.05
N VAL A 19 -7.92 -0.92 -10.50
CA VAL A 19 -8.65 0.11 -9.77
C VAL A 19 -9.08 -0.40 -8.39
N GLY A 20 -9.61 -1.63 -8.32
CA GLY A 20 -10.06 -2.24 -7.08
C GLY A 20 -8.94 -2.52 -6.07
N SER A 21 -7.72 -2.86 -6.53
CA SER A 21 -6.57 -3.09 -5.65
C SER A 21 -5.97 -1.79 -5.10
N MET A 22 -5.97 -0.71 -5.89
CA MET A 22 -5.42 0.59 -5.49
C MET A 22 -6.39 1.43 -4.65
N ILE A 23 -7.71 1.41 -4.97
CA ILE A 23 -8.70 2.14 -4.17
C ILE A 23 -8.97 1.35 -2.88
N GLY A 24 -8.29 1.73 -1.82
CA GLY A 24 -8.43 1.16 -0.48
C GLY A 24 -9.01 2.15 0.53
N SER A 25 -8.65 1.95 1.79
CA SER A 25 -9.05 2.79 2.92
C SER A 25 -8.54 4.24 2.82
N GLY A 26 -7.40 4.45 2.16
CA GLY A 26 -6.69 5.73 2.14
C GLY A 26 -7.46 6.88 1.49
N ILE A 27 -8.24 6.63 0.44
CA ILE A 27 -8.97 7.69 -0.26
C ILE A 27 -10.00 8.40 0.63
N PHE A 28 -10.62 7.67 1.56
CA PHE A 28 -11.60 8.22 2.51
C PHE A 28 -10.99 9.09 3.61
N ALA A 29 -9.67 9.00 3.81
CA ALA A 29 -8.93 9.81 4.77
C ALA A 29 -8.09 10.92 4.11
N LEU A 30 -8.12 11.04 2.77
CA LEU A 30 -7.33 12.00 2.00
C LEU A 30 -7.51 13.45 2.45
N PRO A 31 -8.75 13.98 2.65
CA PRO A 31 -8.93 15.37 2.98
C PRO A 31 -8.13 15.81 4.21
N SER A 32 -8.21 15.08 5.33
CA SER A 32 -7.45 15.42 6.53
C SER A 32 -5.96 15.10 6.41
N ALA A 33 -5.58 14.01 5.73
CA ALA A 33 -4.18 13.66 5.54
C ALA A 33 -3.42 14.74 4.75
N PHE A 34 -4.02 15.26 3.67
CA PHE A 34 -3.46 16.36 2.91
C PHE A 34 -3.60 17.71 3.63
N GLY A 35 -4.73 17.97 4.29
CA GLY A 35 -4.91 19.17 5.11
C GLY A 35 -3.82 19.34 6.17
N ARG A 36 -3.39 18.24 6.81
CA ARG A 36 -2.26 18.26 7.78
C ARG A 36 -0.91 18.45 7.12
N ALA A 37 -0.73 17.90 5.92
CA ALA A 37 0.57 17.85 5.26
C ALA A 37 0.87 19.08 4.40
N THR A 38 -0.13 19.64 3.70
CA THR A 38 0.11 20.59 2.62
C THR A 38 -1.10 21.47 2.28
N GLY A 39 -0.85 22.52 1.52
CA GLY A 39 -1.86 23.27 0.79
C GLY A 39 -2.03 22.78 -0.65
N GLY A 40 -2.82 23.51 -1.46
CA GLY A 40 -3.17 23.13 -2.82
C GLY A 40 -1.99 22.97 -3.75
N LEU A 41 -1.04 23.92 -3.75
CA LEU A 41 0.15 23.86 -4.62
C LEU A 41 1.08 22.69 -4.24
N GLY A 42 1.36 22.51 -2.95
CA GLY A 42 2.19 21.38 -2.50
C GLY A 42 1.54 20.04 -2.79
N ALA A 43 0.20 19.95 -2.72
CA ALA A 43 -0.53 18.75 -3.11
C ALA A 43 -0.42 18.46 -4.62
N LEU A 44 -0.55 19.47 -5.49
CA LEU A 44 -0.36 19.30 -6.94
C LEU A 44 1.04 18.81 -7.30
N ILE A 45 2.06 19.37 -6.65
CA ILE A 45 3.46 18.93 -6.85
C ILE A 45 3.63 17.49 -6.36
N ALA A 46 3.07 17.14 -5.20
CA ALA A 46 3.12 15.79 -4.67
C ALA A 46 2.46 14.77 -5.61
N TRP A 47 1.28 15.10 -6.15
CA TRP A 47 0.59 14.25 -7.13
C TRP A 47 1.34 14.14 -8.46
N ALA A 48 1.98 15.21 -8.92
CA ALA A 48 2.82 15.17 -10.14
C ALA A 48 4.03 14.24 -9.96
N ILE A 49 4.75 14.36 -8.84
CA ILE A 49 5.91 13.51 -8.51
C ILE A 49 5.48 12.06 -8.37
N ALA A 50 4.43 11.80 -7.57
CA ALA A 50 3.92 10.46 -7.33
C ALA A 50 3.34 9.84 -8.62
N GLY A 51 2.60 10.64 -9.40
CA GLY A 51 2.01 10.20 -10.66
C GLY A 51 3.06 9.75 -11.67
N VAL A 52 4.10 10.55 -11.89
CA VAL A 52 5.20 10.18 -12.79
C VAL A 52 5.99 9.00 -12.25
N GLY A 53 6.39 9.02 -10.98
CA GLY A 53 7.21 7.98 -10.39
C GLY A 53 6.53 6.61 -10.38
N MET A 54 5.27 6.56 -9.94
CA MET A 54 4.51 5.31 -9.89
C MET A 54 4.12 4.80 -11.28
N LEU A 55 3.87 5.69 -12.26
CA LEU A 55 3.66 5.28 -13.64
C LEU A 55 4.92 4.62 -14.22
N MET A 56 6.10 5.17 -13.95
CA MET A 56 7.36 4.56 -14.38
C MET A 56 7.58 3.21 -13.71
N LEU A 57 7.25 3.09 -12.42
CA LEU A 57 7.29 1.80 -11.71
C LEU A 57 6.32 0.77 -12.32
N ALA A 58 5.10 1.18 -12.67
CA ALA A 58 4.14 0.32 -13.36
C ALA A 58 4.71 -0.21 -14.70
N PHE A 59 5.38 0.64 -15.48
CA PHE A 59 6.05 0.21 -16.70
C PHE A 59 7.21 -0.74 -16.43
N VAL A 60 7.94 -0.59 -15.31
CA VAL A 60 8.98 -1.54 -14.91
C VAL A 60 8.35 -2.91 -14.60
N PHE A 61 7.27 -2.97 -13.82
CA PHE A 61 6.54 -4.22 -13.56
C PHE A 61 6.10 -4.89 -14.87
N GLN A 62 5.52 -4.11 -15.79
CA GLN A 62 5.12 -4.61 -17.10
C GLN A 62 6.32 -5.17 -17.91
N THR A 63 7.45 -4.46 -17.90
CA THR A 63 8.66 -4.89 -18.60
C THR A 63 9.20 -6.19 -18.01
N LEU A 64 9.28 -6.29 -16.67
CA LEU A 64 9.75 -7.49 -15.99
C LEU A 64 8.83 -8.70 -16.24
N ALA A 65 7.51 -8.50 -16.15
CA ALA A 65 6.55 -9.57 -16.43
C ALA A 65 6.65 -10.13 -17.86
N ARG A 66 7.05 -9.31 -18.83
CA ARG A 66 7.27 -9.73 -20.23
C ARG A 66 8.63 -10.37 -20.46
N ARG A 67 9.70 -9.83 -19.82
CA ARG A 67 11.09 -10.23 -20.09
C ARG A 67 11.58 -11.34 -19.19
N LYS A 68 10.97 -11.52 -18.03
CA LYS A 68 11.27 -12.55 -17.02
C LYS A 68 9.98 -13.28 -16.62
N PRO A 69 9.29 -13.94 -17.57
CA PRO A 69 8.01 -14.62 -17.31
C PRO A 69 8.15 -15.83 -16.38
N GLU A 70 9.37 -16.32 -16.16
CA GLU A 70 9.68 -17.36 -15.19
C GLU A 70 9.66 -16.90 -13.74
N LEU A 71 9.70 -15.56 -13.50
CA LEU A 71 9.67 -14.97 -12.18
C LEU A 71 8.24 -14.52 -11.82
N ASP A 72 7.32 -15.46 -11.68
CA ASP A 72 5.90 -15.22 -11.41
C ASP A 72 5.51 -15.23 -9.93
N ALA A 73 6.49 -15.45 -9.04
CA ALA A 73 6.29 -15.55 -7.59
C ALA A 73 6.15 -14.19 -6.88
N GLY A 74 5.88 -13.10 -7.61
CA GLY A 74 5.64 -11.78 -7.04
C GLY A 74 6.89 -10.90 -6.90
N ILE A 75 6.75 -9.77 -6.18
CA ILE A 75 7.73 -8.68 -6.09
C ILE A 75 9.10 -9.16 -5.60
N TYR A 76 9.13 -10.08 -4.62
CA TYR A 76 10.37 -10.56 -4.04
C TYR A 76 11.20 -11.42 -5.00
N ALA A 77 10.57 -12.08 -5.98
CA ALA A 77 11.29 -12.88 -6.97
C ALA A 77 12.19 -12.00 -7.84
N TYR A 78 11.75 -10.81 -8.19
CA TYR A 78 12.56 -9.82 -8.91
C TYR A 78 13.74 -9.34 -8.09
N ALA A 79 13.54 -9.03 -6.80
CA ALA A 79 14.61 -8.63 -5.89
C ALA A 79 15.65 -9.76 -5.73
N LYS A 80 15.19 -11.01 -5.57
CA LYS A 80 16.04 -12.20 -5.46
C LYS A 80 16.87 -12.42 -6.72
N ALA A 81 16.26 -12.37 -7.90
CA ALA A 81 16.94 -12.53 -9.18
C ALA A 81 17.95 -11.41 -9.47
N GLY A 82 17.64 -10.18 -9.04
CA GLY A 82 18.50 -9.03 -9.27
C GLY A 82 19.68 -8.90 -8.32
N PHE A 83 19.51 -9.26 -7.05
CA PHE A 83 20.42 -8.85 -5.96
C PHE A 83 20.79 -9.96 -4.98
N GLY A 84 20.23 -11.15 -5.11
CA GLY A 84 20.56 -12.30 -4.28
C GLY A 84 19.47 -12.67 -3.25
N GLU A 85 19.78 -13.66 -2.44
CA GLU A 85 18.81 -14.32 -1.56
C GLU A 85 18.31 -13.42 -0.43
N TYR A 86 19.20 -12.69 0.24
CA TYR A 86 18.82 -11.84 1.35
C TYR A 86 18.04 -10.59 0.91
N PRO A 87 18.42 -9.87 -0.17
CA PRO A 87 17.55 -8.82 -0.74
C PRO A 87 16.17 -9.34 -1.17
N GLY A 88 16.09 -10.55 -1.72
CA GLY A 88 14.82 -11.21 -2.01
C GLY A 88 13.98 -11.42 -0.75
N PHE A 89 14.59 -11.91 0.32
CA PHE A 89 13.95 -12.07 1.61
C PHE A 89 13.49 -10.73 2.22
N VAL A 90 14.35 -9.70 2.21
CA VAL A 90 14.01 -8.35 2.68
C VAL A 90 12.80 -7.80 1.89
N SER A 91 12.77 -8.03 0.57
CA SER A 91 11.63 -7.66 -0.26
C SER A 91 10.34 -8.40 0.13
N ALA A 92 10.42 -9.71 0.40
CA ALA A 92 9.27 -10.50 0.85
C ALA A 92 8.72 -10.00 2.20
N VAL A 93 9.60 -9.81 3.18
CA VAL A 93 9.23 -9.30 4.52
C VAL A 93 8.67 -7.88 4.44
N GLY A 94 9.29 -7.00 3.66
CA GLY A 94 8.85 -5.63 3.50
C GLY A 94 7.43 -5.54 2.93
N TYR A 95 7.16 -6.30 1.88
CA TYR A 95 5.84 -6.35 1.28
C TYR A 95 4.80 -6.98 2.20
N TRP A 96 5.13 -8.10 2.85
CA TRP A 96 4.28 -8.78 3.82
C TRP A 96 3.91 -7.89 5.01
N ILE A 97 4.90 -7.30 5.68
CA ILE A 97 4.64 -6.41 6.82
C ILE A 97 3.90 -5.14 6.37
N GLY A 98 4.21 -4.62 5.17
CA GLY A 98 3.45 -3.53 4.56
C GLY A 98 1.98 -3.89 4.39
N ALA A 99 1.67 -5.10 3.90
CA ALA A 99 0.30 -5.60 3.78
C ALA A 99 -0.39 -5.77 5.15
N CYS A 100 0.32 -6.30 6.16
CA CYS A 100 -0.21 -6.37 7.54
C CYS A 100 -0.57 -4.98 8.09
N LEU A 101 0.28 -3.98 7.87
CA LEU A 101 0.03 -2.60 8.30
C LEU A 101 -1.12 -1.93 7.53
N ALA A 102 -1.30 -2.27 6.25
CA ALA A 102 -2.46 -1.85 5.46
C ALA A 102 -3.76 -2.42 6.05
N ASP A 103 -3.75 -3.68 6.47
CA ASP A 103 -4.88 -4.31 7.17
C ASP A 103 -5.15 -3.65 8.52
N VAL A 104 -4.12 -3.30 9.28
CA VAL A 104 -4.26 -2.51 10.52
C VAL A 104 -4.91 -1.17 10.23
N ALA A 105 -4.49 -0.46 9.17
CA ALA A 105 -5.11 0.80 8.76
C ALA A 105 -6.61 0.61 8.41
N CYS A 106 -6.97 -0.49 7.73
CA CYS A 106 -8.37 -0.85 7.47
C CYS A 106 -9.15 -1.05 8.77
N LEU A 107 -8.63 -1.81 9.73
CA LEU A 107 -9.28 -2.06 11.01
C LEU A 107 -9.42 -0.79 11.85
N ILE A 108 -8.41 0.10 11.85
CA ILE A 108 -8.49 1.41 12.51
C ILE A 108 -9.60 2.26 11.88
N LEU A 109 -9.69 2.28 10.55
CA LEU A 109 -10.71 3.08 9.86
C LEU A 109 -12.12 2.52 10.09
N ILE A 110 -12.29 1.19 10.16
CA ILE A 110 -13.56 0.56 10.49
C ILE A 110 -14.00 0.99 11.90
N LYS A 111 -13.14 0.84 12.92
CA LYS A 111 -13.49 1.16 14.29
C LYS A 111 -13.75 2.66 14.51
N ALA A 112 -12.99 3.55 13.85
CA ALA A 112 -13.22 4.99 13.88
C ALA A 112 -14.56 5.36 13.21
N THR A 113 -14.91 4.71 12.10
CA THR A 113 -16.19 4.92 11.43
C THR A 113 -17.36 4.44 12.27
N LEU A 114 -17.21 3.32 12.98
CA LEU A 114 -18.23 2.85 13.93
C LEU A 114 -18.46 3.85 15.07
N GLY A 115 -17.44 4.60 15.48
CA GLY A 115 -17.56 5.69 16.46
C GLY A 115 -18.52 6.81 16.05
N LEU A 116 -18.71 7.02 14.74
CA LEU A 116 -19.68 7.99 14.24
C LEU A 116 -21.13 7.58 14.49
N PHE A 117 -21.40 6.27 14.62
CA PHE A 117 -22.73 5.72 14.87
C PHE A 117 -22.95 5.31 16.32
N PHE A 118 -21.88 4.87 16.98
CA PHE A 118 -21.92 4.34 18.34
C PHE A 118 -20.87 5.03 19.22
N PRO A 119 -21.28 5.95 20.11
CA PRO A 119 -20.35 6.75 20.93
C PRO A 119 -19.37 5.92 21.79
N VAL A 120 -19.72 4.65 22.11
CA VAL A 120 -18.86 3.75 22.88
C VAL A 120 -17.51 3.46 22.20
N PHE A 121 -17.42 3.64 20.88
CA PHE A 121 -16.17 3.47 20.13
C PHE A 121 -15.29 4.72 20.17
N GLY A 122 -15.80 5.90 20.57
CA GLY A 122 -15.09 7.17 20.46
C GLY A 122 -14.56 7.41 19.04
N ASP A 123 -13.35 7.93 18.92
CA ASP A 123 -12.65 8.05 17.63
C ASP A 123 -11.94 6.75 17.20
N GLY A 124 -12.45 5.61 17.66
CA GLY A 124 -11.85 4.29 17.43
C GLY A 124 -10.67 3.98 18.37
N THR A 125 -10.49 4.73 19.45
CA THR A 125 -9.37 4.61 20.40
C THR A 125 -9.75 3.94 21.71
N THR A 126 -11.03 3.57 21.89
CA THR A 126 -11.49 2.91 23.12
C THR A 126 -11.10 1.44 23.14
N VAL A 127 -11.03 0.86 24.35
CA VAL A 127 -10.79 -0.59 24.53
C VAL A 127 -11.83 -1.42 23.78
N ILE A 128 -13.11 -0.99 23.80
CA ILE A 128 -14.20 -1.66 23.09
C ILE A 128 -13.94 -1.64 21.58
N ALA A 129 -13.44 -0.54 21.03
CA ALA A 129 -13.09 -0.44 19.62
C ALA A 129 -11.97 -1.44 19.24
N ILE A 130 -10.92 -1.57 20.07
CA ILE A 130 -9.85 -2.53 19.87
C ILE A 130 -10.36 -3.98 19.95
N VAL A 131 -11.16 -4.28 20.97
CA VAL A 131 -11.73 -5.63 21.14
C VAL A 131 -12.62 -6.00 19.95
N THR A 132 -13.48 -5.08 19.49
CA THR A 132 -14.33 -5.32 18.32
C THR A 132 -13.51 -5.53 17.04
N ALA A 133 -12.47 -4.74 16.82
CA ALA A 133 -11.57 -4.94 15.69
C ALA A 133 -10.81 -6.28 15.77
N SER A 134 -10.40 -6.69 16.99
CA SER A 134 -9.80 -8.01 17.22
C SER A 134 -10.78 -9.15 16.93
N VAL A 135 -12.02 -9.04 17.39
CA VAL A 135 -13.08 -10.02 17.09
C VAL A 135 -13.29 -10.12 15.58
N LEU A 136 -13.35 -9.00 14.86
CA LEU A 136 -13.47 -8.98 13.40
C LEU A 136 -12.27 -9.66 12.73
N LEU A 137 -11.05 -9.35 13.15
CA LEU A 137 -9.81 -9.96 12.65
C LEU A 137 -9.87 -11.48 12.77
N TRP A 138 -10.18 -11.99 13.97
CA TRP A 138 -10.22 -13.44 14.19
C TRP A 138 -11.42 -14.11 13.54
N ALA A 139 -12.57 -13.43 13.42
CA ALA A 139 -13.71 -13.94 12.67
C ALA A 139 -13.36 -14.15 11.18
N VAL A 140 -12.70 -13.16 10.56
CA VAL A 140 -12.22 -13.27 9.18
C VAL A 140 -11.14 -14.35 9.06
N HIS A 141 -10.22 -14.45 10.02
CA HIS A 141 -9.20 -15.50 10.05
C HIS A 141 -9.82 -16.91 9.98
N PHE A 142 -10.77 -17.21 10.85
CA PHE A 142 -11.44 -18.52 10.86
C PHE A 142 -12.31 -18.74 9.63
N MET A 143 -12.89 -17.69 9.07
CA MET A 143 -13.63 -17.76 7.81
C MET A 143 -12.70 -18.16 6.65
N VAL A 144 -11.53 -17.54 6.56
CA VAL A 144 -10.52 -17.85 5.52
C VAL A 144 -10.00 -19.28 5.67
N LEU A 145 -9.72 -19.74 6.90
CA LEU A 145 -9.28 -21.12 7.16
C LEU A 145 -10.30 -22.19 6.72
N ARG A 146 -11.60 -21.85 6.74
CA ARG A 146 -12.67 -22.75 6.27
C ARG A 146 -12.80 -22.82 4.75
N GLY A 147 -12.05 -21.96 4.02
CA GLY A 147 -12.08 -21.86 2.56
C GLY A 147 -13.26 -21.00 2.09
N ILE A 148 -12.95 -19.88 1.44
CA ILE A 148 -13.97 -18.99 0.88
C ILE A 148 -14.12 -19.28 -0.61
N LYS A 149 -15.23 -19.92 -1.01
CA LYS A 149 -15.60 -20.06 -2.43
C LYS A 149 -16.22 -18.78 -3.01
N GLU A 150 -16.53 -17.79 -2.16
CA GLU A 150 -17.35 -16.62 -2.49
C GLU A 150 -16.53 -15.31 -2.62
N ALA A 151 -15.21 -15.39 -2.57
CA ALA A 151 -14.32 -14.21 -2.61
C ALA A 151 -14.57 -13.28 -3.81
N ALA A 152 -14.95 -13.83 -4.97
CA ALA A 152 -15.25 -13.05 -6.17
C ALA A 152 -16.50 -12.17 -6.03
N ALA A 153 -17.57 -12.69 -5.41
CA ALA A 153 -18.80 -11.92 -5.17
C ALA A 153 -18.55 -10.80 -4.15
N ILE A 154 -17.85 -11.10 -3.05
CA ILE A 154 -17.46 -10.12 -2.04
C ILE A 154 -16.62 -9.00 -2.67
N ASN A 155 -15.65 -9.35 -3.51
CA ASN A 155 -14.81 -8.35 -4.19
C ASN A 155 -15.61 -7.46 -5.15
N THR A 156 -16.61 -7.99 -5.85
CA THR A 156 -17.47 -7.19 -6.72
C THR A 156 -18.32 -6.20 -5.93
N ILE A 157 -18.96 -6.65 -4.85
CA ILE A 157 -19.74 -5.79 -3.94
C ILE A 157 -18.84 -4.70 -3.35
N ALA A 158 -17.66 -5.08 -2.86
CA ALA A 158 -16.70 -4.13 -2.30
C ALA A 158 -16.24 -3.09 -3.34
N THR A 159 -16.04 -3.48 -4.60
CA THR A 159 -15.64 -2.56 -5.68
C THR A 159 -16.73 -1.54 -5.99
N VAL A 160 -17.99 -1.95 -6.09
CA VAL A 160 -19.12 -1.03 -6.28
C VAL A 160 -19.27 -0.10 -5.07
N ALA A 161 -19.19 -0.65 -3.86
CA ALA A 161 -19.27 0.11 -2.62
C ALA A 161 -18.12 1.13 -2.45
N LYS A 162 -16.99 0.95 -3.13
CA LYS A 162 -15.90 1.95 -3.19
C LYS A 162 -16.23 3.09 -4.14
N ILE A 163 -16.64 2.77 -5.36
CA ILE A 163 -16.73 3.74 -6.45
C ILE A 163 -17.93 4.66 -6.28
N VAL A 164 -19.08 4.13 -5.87
CA VAL A 164 -20.33 4.91 -5.77
C VAL A 164 -20.20 6.08 -4.76
N PRO A 165 -19.72 5.91 -3.51
CA PRO A 165 -19.56 7.03 -2.59
C PRO A 165 -18.53 8.06 -3.07
N ILE A 166 -17.42 7.60 -3.71
CA ILE A 166 -16.38 8.49 -4.23
C ILE A 166 -16.91 9.32 -5.40
N ALA A 167 -17.63 8.70 -6.33
CA ALA A 167 -18.23 9.40 -7.46
C ALA A 167 -19.26 10.43 -7.00
N LEU A 168 -20.14 10.07 -6.06
CA LEU A 168 -21.09 11.01 -5.49
C LEU A 168 -20.38 12.16 -4.76
N PHE A 169 -19.35 11.86 -3.96
CA PHE A 169 -18.54 12.88 -3.30
C PHE A 169 -17.97 13.87 -4.31
N ILE A 170 -17.37 13.40 -5.41
CA ILE A 170 -16.78 14.25 -6.44
C ILE A 170 -17.84 15.16 -7.05
N VAL A 171 -19.00 14.61 -7.44
CA VAL A 171 -20.10 15.39 -8.06
C VAL A 171 -20.59 16.48 -7.10
N VAL A 172 -20.83 16.13 -5.85
CA VAL A 172 -21.31 17.06 -4.83
C VAL A 172 -20.24 18.11 -4.48
N ALA A 173 -18.97 17.71 -4.37
CA ALA A 173 -17.87 18.62 -4.10
C ALA A 173 -17.60 19.57 -5.27
N ILE A 174 -17.79 19.17 -6.53
CA ILE A 174 -17.73 20.09 -7.68
C ILE A 174 -18.82 21.16 -7.57
N ALA A 175 -20.05 20.77 -7.22
CA ALA A 175 -21.16 21.72 -7.08
C ALA A 175 -20.96 22.70 -5.91
N ALA A 176 -20.28 22.27 -4.85
CA ALA A 176 -19.99 23.08 -3.66
C ALA A 176 -18.64 23.79 -3.72
N PHE A 177 -17.88 23.65 -4.80
CA PHE A 177 -16.54 24.22 -4.92
C PHE A 177 -16.55 25.74 -4.92
N ARG A 178 -15.73 26.32 -4.06
CA ARG A 178 -15.54 27.76 -3.92
C ARG A 178 -14.09 28.14 -4.25
N ALA A 179 -13.93 28.90 -5.33
CA ALA A 179 -12.62 29.31 -5.83
C ALA A 179 -11.89 30.25 -4.85
N ASP A 180 -12.61 31.07 -4.08
CA ASP A 180 -12.07 31.92 -3.03
C ASP A 180 -11.44 31.09 -1.90
N LEU A 181 -12.12 30.05 -1.42
CA LEU A 181 -11.57 29.13 -0.43
C LEU A 181 -10.34 28.37 -0.95
N PHE A 182 -10.42 27.91 -2.20
CA PHE A 182 -9.28 27.24 -2.82
C PHE A 182 -8.06 28.14 -2.91
N ALA A 183 -8.25 29.42 -3.28
CA ALA A 183 -7.16 30.40 -3.34
C ALA A 183 -6.52 30.66 -1.97
N LEU A 184 -7.32 30.72 -0.89
CA LEU A 184 -6.81 30.83 0.49
C LEU A 184 -5.98 29.61 0.91
N ASN A 185 -6.38 28.42 0.47
CA ASN A 185 -5.68 27.17 0.76
C ASN A 185 -4.47 26.91 -0.15
N PHE A 186 -4.31 27.68 -1.24
CA PHE A 186 -3.35 27.37 -2.29
C PHE A 186 -1.91 27.28 -1.79
N TRP A 187 -1.48 28.25 -0.98
CA TRP A 187 -0.17 28.27 -0.35
C TRP A 187 -0.10 27.56 1.01
N GLY A 188 -1.22 26.99 1.44
CA GLY A 188 -1.31 26.26 2.71
C GLY A 188 -1.33 27.13 3.96
N GLY A 189 -1.70 28.42 3.84
CA GLY A 189 -1.72 29.37 4.95
C GLY A 189 -0.32 29.82 5.41
N GLU A 190 0.71 29.54 4.63
CA GLU A 190 2.10 29.96 4.86
C GLU A 190 2.52 30.99 3.81
N GLU A 191 3.60 31.73 4.09
CA GLU A 191 4.15 32.64 3.10
C GLU A 191 4.60 31.90 1.84
N PRO A 192 4.33 32.45 0.64
CA PRO A 192 4.77 31.88 -0.63
C PRO A 192 6.29 31.80 -0.70
N SER A 193 6.85 30.63 -0.41
CA SER A 193 8.29 30.38 -0.56
C SER A 193 8.55 28.99 -1.11
N PHE A 194 9.65 28.84 -1.86
CA PHE A 194 10.04 27.53 -2.38
C PHE A 194 10.27 26.49 -1.25
N SER A 195 10.88 26.93 -0.14
CA SER A 195 11.16 26.07 1.00
C SER A 195 9.88 25.52 1.64
N ASN A 196 8.88 26.40 1.85
CA ASN A 196 7.60 25.99 2.44
C ASN A 196 6.87 24.98 1.53
N VAL A 197 6.77 25.31 0.23
CA VAL A 197 6.13 24.40 -0.74
C VAL A 197 6.85 23.06 -0.84
N ALA A 198 8.19 23.05 -0.86
CA ALA A 198 8.98 21.82 -0.89
C ALA A 198 8.78 20.96 0.37
N ASN A 199 8.73 21.58 1.56
CA ASN A 199 8.46 20.90 2.83
C ASN A 199 7.03 20.33 2.87
N GLN A 200 6.04 21.09 2.41
CA GLN A 200 4.65 20.66 2.29
C GLN A 200 4.53 19.45 1.34
N ALA A 201 5.11 19.53 0.14
CA ALA A 201 5.14 18.41 -0.80
C ALA A 201 5.81 17.18 -0.17
N ARG A 202 6.98 17.34 0.45
CA ARG A 202 7.70 16.27 1.14
C ARG A 202 6.85 15.58 2.20
N SER A 203 6.10 16.34 3.00
CA SER A 203 5.27 15.82 4.09
C SER A 203 4.13 14.92 3.61
N SER A 204 3.70 15.05 2.34
CA SER A 204 2.63 14.25 1.73
C SER A 204 3.14 13.02 0.97
N MET A 205 4.46 12.87 0.74
CA MET A 205 5.01 11.82 -0.14
C MET A 205 4.64 10.40 0.30
N LEU A 206 4.78 10.03 1.57
CA LEU A 206 4.41 8.68 2.03
C LEU A 206 2.91 8.43 1.96
N VAL A 207 2.08 9.48 2.07
CA VAL A 207 0.63 9.36 1.87
C VAL A 207 0.33 9.01 0.42
N THR A 208 0.98 9.69 -0.55
CA THR A 208 0.78 9.39 -1.97
C THR A 208 1.22 7.97 -2.33
N VAL A 209 2.31 7.47 -1.77
CA VAL A 209 2.78 6.09 -2.00
C VAL A 209 1.75 5.08 -1.55
N PHE A 210 1.20 5.21 -0.33
CA PHE A 210 0.18 4.30 0.19
C PHE A 210 -1.01 4.11 -0.75
N LEU A 211 -1.45 5.20 -1.38
CA LEU A 211 -2.62 5.20 -2.25
C LEU A 211 -2.41 4.49 -3.58
N PHE A 212 -1.16 4.24 -3.94
CA PHE A 212 -0.78 3.49 -5.14
C PHE A 212 -0.28 2.07 -4.86
N VAL A 213 -0.22 1.66 -3.59
CA VAL A 213 0.06 0.26 -3.24
C VAL A 213 -1.06 -0.60 -3.82
N GLY A 214 -0.70 -1.66 -4.54
CA GLY A 214 -1.62 -2.47 -5.34
C GLY A 214 -1.49 -2.24 -6.86
N ILE A 215 -0.64 -1.29 -7.32
CA ILE A 215 -0.38 -1.04 -8.75
C ILE A 215 0.22 -2.29 -9.43
N GLU A 216 0.89 -3.15 -8.68
CA GLU A 216 1.43 -4.43 -9.10
C GLU A 216 0.35 -5.49 -9.39
N GLY A 217 -0.88 -5.26 -8.94
CA GLY A 217 -1.97 -6.24 -9.01
C GLY A 217 -2.21 -6.80 -10.42
N ALA A 218 -2.14 -5.96 -11.46
CA ALA A 218 -2.26 -6.44 -12.83
C ALA A 218 -1.12 -7.40 -13.24
N SER A 219 0.09 -7.18 -12.72
CA SER A 219 1.24 -8.05 -13.01
C SER A 219 1.08 -9.42 -12.34
N VAL A 220 0.51 -9.47 -11.15
CA VAL A 220 0.21 -10.72 -10.43
C VAL A 220 -0.82 -11.56 -11.19
N TYR A 221 -1.82 -10.91 -11.80
CA TYR A 221 -2.87 -11.59 -12.56
C TYR A 221 -2.55 -11.77 -14.05
N SER A 222 -1.32 -11.48 -14.49
CA SER A 222 -0.92 -11.57 -15.91
C SER A 222 -1.13 -12.95 -16.54
N ARG A 223 -0.98 -14.02 -15.78
CA ARG A 223 -1.22 -15.40 -16.20
C ARG A 223 -2.69 -15.70 -16.55
N TYR A 224 -3.62 -14.95 -15.99
CA TYR A 224 -5.05 -15.11 -16.22
C TYR A 224 -5.59 -14.15 -17.29
N ALA A 225 -4.77 -13.28 -17.87
CA ALA A 225 -5.18 -12.37 -18.91
C ALA A 225 -5.50 -13.12 -20.22
N LYS A 226 -6.58 -12.71 -20.88
CA LYS A 226 -6.96 -13.22 -22.21
C LYS A 226 -5.87 -12.90 -23.23
N ASN A 227 -5.28 -11.72 -23.12
CA ASN A 227 -4.14 -11.28 -23.92
C ASN A 227 -3.11 -10.63 -22.98
N ARG A 228 -1.85 -11.06 -23.03
CA ARG A 228 -0.79 -10.51 -22.16
C ARG A 228 -0.52 -9.03 -22.39
N ASN A 229 -0.76 -8.53 -23.60
CA ASN A 229 -0.62 -7.10 -23.89
C ASN A 229 -1.65 -6.24 -23.15
N ASP A 230 -2.83 -6.81 -22.85
CA ASP A 230 -3.90 -6.11 -22.13
C ASP A 230 -3.51 -5.78 -20.68
N VAL A 231 -2.59 -6.55 -20.07
CA VAL A 231 -2.10 -6.29 -18.71
C VAL A 231 -1.48 -4.92 -18.59
N GLY A 232 -0.60 -4.55 -19.53
CA GLY A 232 0.04 -3.24 -19.52
C GLY A 232 -0.94 -2.09 -19.76
N VAL A 233 -1.86 -2.27 -20.69
CA VAL A 233 -2.91 -1.28 -20.97
C VAL A 233 -3.82 -1.12 -19.76
N ALA A 234 -4.23 -2.23 -19.13
CA ALA A 234 -5.06 -2.22 -17.94
C ALA A 234 -4.38 -1.50 -16.76
N THR A 235 -3.08 -1.76 -16.55
CA THR A 235 -2.29 -1.09 -15.51
C THR A 235 -2.27 0.41 -15.72
N VAL A 236 -1.98 0.88 -16.92
CA VAL A 236 -1.91 2.32 -17.23
C VAL A 236 -3.28 2.98 -17.12
N LEU A 237 -4.32 2.39 -17.71
CA LEU A 237 -5.68 2.95 -17.64
C LEU A 237 -6.21 2.97 -16.20
N GLY A 238 -6.04 1.87 -15.46
CA GLY A 238 -6.43 1.79 -14.06
C GLY A 238 -5.69 2.81 -13.20
N PHE A 239 -4.37 2.91 -13.38
CA PHE A 239 -3.55 3.89 -12.67
C PHE A 239 -3.98 5.34 -12.95
N LEU A 240 -4.15 5.71 -14.22
CA LEU A 240 -4.58 7.07 -14.58
C LEU A 240 -5.96 7.40 -14.05
N GLY A 241 -6.89 6.44 -14.10
CA GLY A 241 -8.23 6.58 -13.50
C GLY A 241 -8.16 6.82 -11.99
N VAL A 242 -7.38 6.03 -11.27
CA VAL A 242 -7.19 6.20 -9.82
C VAL A 242 -6.49 7.51 -9.50
N LEU A 243 -5.42 7.86 -10.20
CA LEU A 243 -4.71 9.14 -10.02
C LEU A 243 -5.67 10.32 -10.18
N CYS A 244 -6.52 10.30 -11.21
CA CYS A 244 -7.53 11.34 -11.44
C CYS A 244 -8.51 11.44 -10.26
N LEU A 245 -9.03 10.32 -9.76
CA LEU A 245 -9.94 10.30 -8.61
C LEU A 245 -9.26 10.85 -7.35
N LEU A 246 -8.01 10.47 -7.08
CA LEU A 246 -7.25 10.93 -5.91
C LEU A 246 -6.99 12.43 -5.97
N ILE A 247 -6.61 12.97 -7.14
CA ILE A 247 -6.42 14.41 -7.35
C ILE A 247 -7.74 15.13 -7.16
N LEU A 248 -8.84 14.66 -7.75
CA LEU A 248 -10.15 15.29 -7.61
C LEU A 248 -10.60 15.34 -6.15
N VAL A 249 -10.52 14.21 -5.42
CA VAL A 249 -10.90 14.19 -3.99
C VAL A 249 -10.06 15.18 -3.18
N THR A 250 -8.76 15.25 -3.43
CA THR A 250 -7.85 16.15 -2.72
C THR A 250 -8.12 17.62 -3.03
N MET A 251 -8.16 17.97 -4.33
CA MET A 251 -8.28 19.37 -4.76
C MET A 251 -9.66 19.95 -4.46
N LEU A 252 -10.72 19.17 -4.68
CA LEU A 252 -12.08 19.62 -4.39
C LEU A 252 -12.27 19.87 -2.89
N SER A 253 -11.68 19.05 -2.02
CA SER A 253 -11.76 19.27 -0.57
C SER A 253 -11.19 20.62 -0.14
N PHE A 254 -10.10 21.09 -0.76
CA PHE A 254 -9.53 22.43 -0.51
C PHE A 254 -10.43 23.58 -1.01
N GLY A 255 -11.35 23.31 -1.92
CA GLY A 255 -12.36 24.28 -2.36
C GLY A 255 -13.66 24.26 -1.55
N VAL A 256 -13.80 23.32 -0.61
CA VAL A 256 -14.99 23.19 0.24
C VAL A 256 -14.75 23.69 1.66
N MET A 257 -13.57 23.41 2.23
CA MET A 257 -13.23 23.77 3.61
C MET A 257 -11.84 24.39 3.68
N LEU A 258 -11.59 25.22 4.69
CA LEU A 258 -10.25 25.74 4.97
C LEU A 258 -9.30 24.62 5.41
N ARG A 259 -8.01 24.75 5.09
CA ARG A 259 -6.97 23.77 5.43
C ARG A 259 -6.94 23.40 6.93
N PRO A 260 -7.02 24.34 7.89
CA PRO A 260 -7.07 24.00 9.32
C PRO A 260 -8.26 23.10 9.68
N ASP A 261 -9.44 23.38 9.11
CA ASP A 261 -10.64 22.59 9.35
C ASP A 261 -10.52 21.20 8.75
N LEU A 262 -9.97 21.09 7.51
CA LEU A 262 -9.66 19.81 6.90
C LEU A 262 -8.68 18.97 7.75
N ALA A 263 -7.64 19.63 8.27
CA ALA A 263 -6.63 18.99 9.13
C ALA A 263 -7.22 18.46 10.45
N ALA A 264 -8.23 19.13 10.98
CA ALA A 264 -8.91 18.79 12.23
C ALA A 264 -9.93 17.66 12.08
N LEU A 265 -10.37 17.34 10.84
CA LEU A 265 -11.35 16.29 10.62
C LEU A 265 -10.83 14.94 11.13
N SER A 266 -11.67 14.25 11.88
CA SER A 266 -11.47 12.85 12.27
C SER A 266 -11.62 11.92 11.06
N SER A 267 -11.06 10.72 11.16
CA SER A 267 -11.23 9.70 10.10
C SER A 267 -12.59 9.00 10.26
N PRO A 268 -13.32 8.82 9.16
CA PRO A 268 -13.02 9.13 7.76
C PRO A 268 -13.31 10.59 7.37
N SER A 269 -12.30 11.33 7.02
CA SER A 269 -12.42 12.78 6.77
C SER A 269 -13.27 13.14 5.53
N MET A 270 -13.36 12.24 4.53
CA MET A 270 -14.28 12.43 3.39
C MET A 270 -15.74 12.55 3.86
N ALA A 271 -16.12 11.79 4.91
CA ALA A 271 -17.47 11.90 5.49
C ALA A 271 -17.71 13.27 6.15
N GLY A 272 -16.68 13.82 6.80
CA GLY A 272 -16.76 15.18 7.39
C GLY A 272 -16.89 16.26 6.33
N VAL A 273 -16.15 16.19 5.22
CA VAL A 273 -16.32 17.14 4.10
C VAL A 273 -17.72 17.00 3.50
N MET A 274 -18.23 15.79 3.32
CA MET A 274 -19.57 15.56 2.78
C MET A 274 -20.66 16.10 3.73
N GLU A 275 -20.47 15.95 5.05
CA GLU A 275 -21.35 16.53 6.06
C GLU A 275 -21.41 18.07 5.97
N ALA A 276 -20.26 18.71 5.74
CA ALA A 276 -20.19 20.16 5.57
C ALA A 276 -20.95 20.68 4.34
N ILE A 277 -21.08 19.85 3.29
CA ILE A 277 -21.76 20.26 2.04
C ILE A 277 -23.26 19.99 2.12
N VAL A 278 -23.65 18.76 2.50
CA VAL A 278 -25.05 18.28 2.36
C VAL A 278 -25.66 17.86 3.69
N GLY A 279 -24.96 18.06 4.80
CA GLY A 279 -25.47 17.73 6.13
C GLY A 279 -25.29 16.26 6.54
N PRO A 280 -25.92 15.84 7.65
CA PRO A 280 -25.67 14.53 8.30
C PRO A 280 -25.92 13.31 7.42
N TRP A 281 -26.85 13.38 6.46
CA TRP A 281 -27.12 12.25 5.56
C TRP A 281 -25.90 11.92 4.69
N GLY A 282 -25.16 12.94 4.26
CA GLY A 282 -23.95 12.74 3.46
C GLY A 282 -22.84 12.04 4.25
N LYS A 283 -22.68 12.39 5.53
CA LYS A 283 -21.79 11.70 6.46
C LYS A 283 -22.13 10.22 6.57
N VAL A 284 -23.42 9.92 6.81
CA VAL A 284 -23.90 8.53 6.94
C VAL A 284 -23.67 7.76 5.65
N PHE A 285 -24.00 8.34 4.49
CA PHE A 285 -23.84 7.69 3.18
C PHE A 285 -22.38 7.31 2.90
N ILE A 286 -21.44 8.26 3.08
CA ILE A 286 -20.01 7.99 2.90
C ILE A 286 -19.52 6.94 3.89
N SER A 287 -19.95 7.03 5.16
CA SER A 287 -19.51 6.11 6.21
C SER A 287 -19.98 4.66 5.98
N VAL A 288 -21.22 4.47 5.54
CA VAL A 288 -21.74 3.13 5.20
C VAL A 288 -21.02 2.54 3.99
N GLY A 289 -20.86 3.33 2.92
CA GLY A 289 -20.12 2.90 1.74
C GLY A 289 -18.66 2.55 2.06
N LEU A 290 -18.03 3.33 2.94
CA LEU A 290 -16.69 3.06 3.44
C LEU A 290 -16.64 1.72 4.19
N LEU A 291 -17.54 1.48 5.14
CA LEU A 291 -17.53 0.24 5.94
C LEU A 291 -17.58 -0.99 5.02
N ILE A 292 -18.49 -1.02 4.05
CA ILE A 292 -18.61 -2.13 3.10
C ILE A 292 -17.34 -2.25 2.24
N SER A 293 -16.83 -1.13 1.77
CA SER A 293 -15.62 -1.06 0.94
C SER A 293 -14.39 -1.59 1.68
N VAL A 294 -14.18 -1.08 2.91
CA VAL A 294 -12.96 -1.38 3.68
C VAL A 294 -12.97 -2.79 4.22
N LEU A 295 -14.15 -3.36 4.55
CA LEU A 295 -14.27 -4.78 4.90
C LEU A 295 -13.84 -5.70 3.74
N GLY A 296 -14.28 -5.40 2.51
CA GLY A 296 -13.85 -6.16 1.34
C GLY A 296 -12.35 -5.97 1.02
N ASN A 297 -11.84 -4.76 1.23
CA ASN A 297 -10.41 -4.48 1.05
C ASN A 297 -9.56 -5.21 2.08
N TYR A 298 -9.96 -5.20 3.35
CA TYR A 298 -9.32 -5.92 4.45
C TYR A 298 -9.21 -7.43 4.14
N LEU A 299 -10.31 -8.06 3.70
CA LEU A 299 -10.30 -9.47 3.30
C LEU A 299 -9.29 -9.75 2.17
N SER A 300 -9.27 -8.89 1.15
CA SER A 300 -8.37 -9.06 0.00
C SER A 300 -6.90 -8.92 0.39
N TRP A 301 -6.56 -7.93 1.23
CA TRP A 301 -5.19 -7.70 1.70
C TRP A 301 -4.73 -8.75 2.69
N SER A 302 -5.61 -9.24 3.57
CA SER A 302 -5.31 -10.33 4.50
C SER A 302 -4.95 -11.63 3.75
N LEU A 303 -5.69 -11.96 2.68
CA LEU A 303 -5.36 -13.08 1.81
C LEU A 303 -4.03 -12.87 1.08
N LEU A 304 -3.79 -11.67 0.55
CA LEU A 304 -2.56 -11.35 -0.16
C LEU A 304 -1.34 -11.40 0.76
N ALA A 305 -1.46 -10.89 1.99
CA ALA A 305 -0.38 -10.92 2.98
C ALA A 305 0.03 -12.36 3.32
N ALA A 306 -0.94 -13.24 3.54
CA ALA A 306 -0.68 -14.66 3.80
C ALA A 306 -0.09 -15.37 2.57
N GLU A 307 -0.56 -15.06 1.36
CA GLU A 307 -0.07 -15.64 0.12
C GLU A 307 1.39 -15.28 -0.17
N VAL A 308 1.81 -14.07 0.13
CA VAL A 308 3.22 -13.64 -0.02
C VAL A 308 4.15 -14.48 0.86
N VAL A 309 3.77 -14.72 2.11
CA VAL A 309 4.54 -15.56 3.05
C VAL A 309 4.57 -17.00 2.56
N PHE A 310 3.41 -17.53 2.19
CA PHE A 310 3.25 -18.90 1.70
C PHE A 310 4.06 -19.15 0.44
N SER A 311 3.94 -18.29 -0.57
CA SER A 311 4.71 -18.36 -1.82
C SER A 311 6.22 -18.24 -1.59
N ALA A 312 6.65 -17.35 -0.68
CA ALA A 312 8.05 -17.20 -0.31
C ALA A 312 8.59 -18.46 0.40
N ALA A 313 7.76 -19.15 1.19
CA ALA A 313 8.12 -20.40 1.83
C ALA A 313 8.19 -21.56 0.82
N GLN A 314 7.24 -21.66 -0.12
CA GLN A 314 7.30 -22.64 -1.23
C GLN A 314 8.58 -22.46 -2.06
N ASN A 315 9.01 -21.22 -2.30
CA ASN A 315 10.25 -20.89 -3.01
C ASN A 315 11.51 -20.90 -2.13
N ARG A 316 11.40 -21.46 -0.91
CA ARG A 316 12.51 -21.61 0.04
C ARG A 316 13.22 -20.29 0.40
N THR A 317 12.52 -19.18 0.27
CA THR A 317 12.99 -17.85 0.72
C THR A 317 12.61 -17.62 2.18
N MET A 318 11.54 -18.25 2.65
CA MET A 318 11.10 -18.33 4.05
C MET A 318 11.08 -19.78 4.56
N PRO A 319 10.95 -20.00 5.88
CA PRO A 319 10.94 -21.36 6.48
C PRO A 319 9.83 -22.24 5.90
N SER A 320 10.12 -23.53 5.74
CA SER A 320 9.26 -24.51 5.08
C SER A 320 7.93 -24.73 5.82
N PHE A 321 7.87 -24.55 7.16
CA PHE A 321 6.64 -24.70 7.92
C PHE A 321 5.56 -23.68 7.52
N LEU A 322 5.96 -22.53 6.97
CA LEU A 322 5.03 -21.50 6.49
C LEU A 322 4.34 -21.88 5.17
N ALA A 323 4.83 -22.91 4.47
CA ALA A 323 4.19 -23.50 3.28
C ALA A 323 3.14 -24.58 3.62
N HIS A 324 2.73 -24.71 4.88
CA HIS A 324 1.72 -25.68 5.30
C HIS A 324 0.30 -25.20 4.97
N GLU A 325 -0.43 -26.03 4.23
CA GLU A 325 -1.86 -25.85 3.93
C GLU A 325 -2.70 -26.74 4.85
N ASN A 326 -3.92 -26.29 5.16
CA ASN A 326 -4.91 -27.10 5.83
C ASN A 326 -5.70 -27.97 4.84
N GLU A 327 -6.66 -28.77 5.34
CA GLU A 327 -7.54 -29.64 4.54
C GLU A 327 -8.34 -28.86 3.48
N ASN A 328 -8.61 -27.58 3.72
CA ASN A 328 -9.31 -26.67 2.79
C ASN A 328 -8.38 -25.98 1.79
N LYS A 329 -7.09 -26.38 1.72
CA LYS A 329 -6.06 -25.77 0.90
C LYS A 329 -5.82 -24.28 1.18
N ALA A 330 -6.11 -23.84 2.39
CA ALA A 330 -5.76 -22.50 2.86
C ALA A 330 -4.33 -22.54 3.47
N PRO A 331 -3.50 -21.49 3.26
CA PRO A 331 -2.14 -21.39 3.78
C PRO A 331 -2.16 -21.12 5.29
N ALA A 332 -2.49 -22.15 6.08
CA ALA A 332 -2.84 -22.01 7.50
C ALA A 332 -1.71 -21.40 8.34
N ALA A 333 -0.49 -21.90 8.21
CA ALA A 333 0.64 -21.40 9.00
C ALA A 333 0.96 -19.93 8.67
N ALA A 334 0.93 -19.56 7.39
CA ALA A 334 1.11 -18.18 6.94
C ALA A 334 -0.01 -17.26 7.44
N LEU A 335 -1.26 -17.73 7.46
CA LEU A 335 -2.41 -16.98 8.00
C LEU A 335 -2.29 -16.75 9.50
N TRP A 336 -1.89 -17.74 10.28
CA TRP A 336 -1.68 -17.60 11.73
C TRP A 336 -0.59 -16.59 12.04
N LEU A 337 0.55 -16.65 11.33
CA LEU A 337 1.64 -15.69 11.50
C LEU A 337 1.19 -14.27 11.11
N THR A 338 0.55 -14.11 9.95
CA THR A 338 0.07 -12.82 9.43
C THR A 338 -0.93 -12.16 10.39
N ASN A 339 -1.97 -12.90 10.79
CA ASN A 339 -2.99 -12.33 11.68
C ASN A 339 -2.50 -12.11 13.12
N GLY A 340 -1.52 -12.92 13.57
CA GLY A 340 -0.80 -12.66 14.82
C GLY A 340 -0.03 -11.34 14.79
N VAL A 341 0.66 -11.04 13.69
CA VAL A 341 1.37 -9.77 13.48
C VAL A 341 0.38 -8.60 13.39
N ILE A 342 -0.73 -8.74 12.65
CA ILE A 342 -1.78 -7.73 12.56
C ILE A 342 -2.37 -7.44 13.95
N GLN A 343 -2.63 -8.48 14.77
CA GLN A 343 -3.12 -8.33 16.14
C GLN A 343 -2.16 -7.52 17.01
N VAL A 344 -0.85 -7.80 16.93
CA VAL A 344 0.16 -7.04 17.68
C VAL A 344 0.15 -5.57 17.24
N PHE A 345 0.15 -5.29 15.94
CA PHE A 345 0.10 -3.90 15.46
C PHE A 345 -1.21 -3.20 15.81
N LEU A 346 -2.33 -3.92 15.83
CA LEU A 346 -3.61 -3.37 16.28
C LEU A 346 -3.55 -2.96 17.75
N ILE A 347 -2.90 -3.75 18.61
CA ILE A 347 -2.69 -3.38 20.02
C ILE A 347 -1.73 -2.19 20.14
N VAL A 348 -0.64 -2.17 19.38
CA VAL A 348 0.30 -1.03 19.36
C VAL A 348 -0.40 0.25 18.92
N SER A 349 -1.35 0.16 17.97
CA SER A 349 -2.13 1.31 17.50
C SER A 349 -2.97 1.98 18.59
N PHE A 350 -3.24 1.30 19.70
CA PHE A 350 -3.93 1.88 20.86
C PHE A 350 -3.14 3.02 21.51
N PHE A 351 -1.82 2.95 21.44
CA PHE A 351 -0.91 3.92 22.06
C PHE A 351 -0.49 5.04 21.10
N ALA A 352 -0.88 4.98 19.84
CA ALA A 352 -0.49 5.95 18.83
C ALA A 352 -1.57 7.04 18.66
N GLU A 353 -1.18 8.32 18.82
CA GLU A 353 -2.09 9.48 18.71
C GLU A 353 -2.76 9.56 17.32
N TYR A 354 -2.01 9.27 16.26
CA TYR A 354 -2.50 9.29 14.87
C TYR A 354 -2.34 7.91 14.22
N ALA A 355 -2.89 6.89 14.87
CA ALA A 355 -2.69 5.48 14.53
C ALA A 355 -2.91 5.17 13.03
N PHE A 356 -3.97 5.71 12.41
CA PHE A 356 -4.24 5.52 10.98
C PHE A 356 -3.13 6.08 10.10
N THR A 357 -2.73 7.34 10.35
CA THR A 357 -1.66 7.99 9.58
C THR A 357 -0.32 7.29 9.77
N MET A 358 -0.05 6.79 10.96
CA MET A 358 1.15 6.02 11.28
C MET A 358 1.17 4.69 10.51
N ALA A 359 0.09 3.91 10.56
CA ALA A 359 -0.05 2.66 9.84
C ALA A 359 0.09 2.86 8.32
N LEU A 360 -0.54 3.91 7.77
CA LEU A 360 -0.45 4.29 6.37
C LEU A 360 1.00 4.61 5.94
N LYS A 361 1.69 5.46 6.70
CA LYS A 361 3.08 5.86 6.39
C LYS A 361 4.05 4.69 6.56
N MET A 362 3.84 3.84 7.57
CA MET A 362 4.64 2.63 7.76
C MET A 362 4.41 1.62 6.64
N THR A 363 3.17 1.41 6.19
CA THR A 363 2.87 0.60 5.00
C THR A 363 3.69 1.08 3.80
N SER A 364 3.68 2.39 3.55
CA SER A 364 4.46 2.99 2.46
C SER A 364 5.95 2.74 2.59
N ALA A 365 6.52 2.97 3.78
CA ALA A 365 7.94 2.80 4.02
C ALA A 365 8.38 1.34 3.83
N MET A 366 7.58 0.38 4.31
CA MET A 366 7.85 -1.05 4.16
C MET A 366 7.74 -1.51 2.70
N THR A 367 6.75 -1.01 1.94
CA THR A 367 6.50 -1.39 0.54
C THR A 367 7.49 -0.70 -0.42
N LEU A 368 8.00 0.48 -0.09
CA LEU A 368 8.97 1.19 -0.93
C LEU A 368 10.29 0.44 -1.09
N ILE A 369 10.73 -0.33 -0.11
CA ILE A 369 11.97 -1.12 -0.20
C ILE A 369 11.85 -2.21 -1.27
N PRO A 370 10.83 -3.08 -1.30
CA PRO A 370 10.61 -3.99 -2.41
C PRO A 370 10.42 -3.27 -3.76
N TYR A 371 9.72 -2.15 -3.80
CA TYR A 371 9.57 -1.37 -5.03
C TYR A 371 10.89 -0.82 -5.55
N LEU A 372 11.78 -0.38 -4.65
CA LEU A 372 13.13 0.04 -5.01
C LEU A 372 13.94 -1.10 -5.64
N PHE A 373 13.87 -2.30 -5.07
CA PHE A 373 14.54 -3.47 -5.66
C PHE A 373 13.97 -3.84 -7.03
N VAL A 374 12.65 -3.78 -7.21
CA VAL A 374 12.01 -4.04 -8.50
C VAL A 374 12.45 -3.01 -9.55
N ALA A 375 12.42 -1.71 -9.19
CA ALA A 375 12.84 -0.63 -10.07
C ALA A 375 14.31 -0.77 -10.46
N ALA A 376 15.19 -1.01 -9.48
CA ALA A 376 16.62 -1.19 -9.67
C ALA A 376 16.94 -2.46 -10.51
N TYR A 377 16.17 -3.54 -10.37
CA TYR A 377 16.32 -4.73 -11.19
C TYR A 377 15.91 -4.47 -12.64
N GLY A 378 14.81 -3.77 -12.88
CA GLY A 378 14.42 -3.34 -14.21
C GLY A 378 15.47 -2.45 -14.88
N LEU A 379 16.05 -1.52 -14.12
CA LEU A 379 17.19 -0.68 -14.58
C LEU A 379 18.43 -1.53 -14.89
N LYS A 380 18.81 -2.46 -13.99
CA LYS A 380 19.93 -3.38 -14.18
C LYS A 380 19.75 -4.20 -15.44
N LEU A 381 18.57 -4.77 -15.67
CA LEU A 381 18.25 -5.59 -16.83
C LEU A 381 18.42 -4.80 -18.15
N ALA A 382 17.93 -3.57 -18.18
CA ALA A 382 18.12 -2.67 -19.32
C ALA A 382 19.59 -2.22 -19.48
N TRP A 383 20.32 -2.01 -18.37
CA TRP A 383 21.74 -1.63 -18.40
C TRP A 383 22.62 -2.76 -18.94
N THR A 384 22.46 -3.99 -18.44
CA THR A 384 23.25 -5.15 -18.89
C THR A 384 22.86 -5.62 -20.29
N GLY A 385 21.61 -5.40 -20.69
CA GLY A 385 21.07 -5.88 -21.95
C GLY A 385 20.76 -7.39 -21.97
N GLU A 386 20.75 -8.05 -20.82
CA GLU A 386 20.62 -9.51 -20.66
C GLU A 386 19.47 -10.13 -21.46
N THR A 387 18.32 -9.44 -21.55
CA THR A 387 17.13 -9.93 -22.27
C THR A 387 16.83 -9.17 -23.55
N TYR A 388 17.78 -8.36 -24.03
CA TYR A 388 17.60 -7.55 -25.21
C TYR A 388 18.44 -8.09 -26.37
N ALA A 389 17.81 -8.27 -27.55
CA ALA A 389 18.57 -8.57 -28.77
C ALA A 389 19.51 -7.40 -29.13
N ALA A 390 20.62 -7.70 -29.78
CA ALA A 390 21.55 -6.68 -30.27
C ALA A 390 20.80 -5.67 -31.16
N GLY A 391 20.86 -4.37 -30.80
CA GLY A 391 20.08 -3.30 -31.46
C GLY A 391 18.58 -3.28 -31.11
N GLY A 392 18.13 -4.04 -30.08
CA GLY A 392 16.74 -4.19 -29.70
C GLY A 392 16.04 -2.88 -29.37
N ARG A 393 14.96 -2.57 -30.12
CA ARG A 393 14.09 -1.43 -29.86
C ARG A 393 13.51 -1.53 -28.45
N GLY A 394 13.49 -0.42 -27.72
CA GLY A 394 12.89 -0.30 -26.40
C GLY A 394 13.86 -0.39 -25.22
N ARG A 395 15.14 -0.81 -25.40
CA ARG A 395 16.12 -0.87 -24.31
C ARG A 395 16.37 0.49 -23.65
N SER A 396 16.53 1.55 -24.43
CA SER A 396 16.72 2.91 -23.91
C SER A 396 15.49 3.42 -23.17
N VAL A 397 14.30 3.12 -23.68
CA VAL A 397 13.04 3.48 -23.01
C VAL A 397 12.90 2.75 -21.70
N ASP A 398 13.16 1.45 -21.65
CA ASP A 398 13.09 0.64 -20.43
C ASP A 398 14.17 1.08 -19.42
N TRP A 399 15.37 1.49 -19.90
CA TRP A 399 16.40 2.07 -19.05
C TRP A 399 15.93 3.39 -18.40
N THR A 400 15.35 4.31 -19.19
CA THR A 400 14.84 5.59 -18.68
C THR A 400 13.73 5.37 -17.66
N ARG A 401 12.79 4.47 -17.94
CA ARG A 401 11.71 4.09 -17.00
C ARG A 401 12.26 3.52 -15.68
N GLY A 402 13.23 2.60 -15.79
CA GLY A 402 13.90 2.01 -14.63
C GLY A 402 14.68 3.03 -13.82
N ALA A 403 15.38 3.96 -14.47
CA ALA A 403 16.12 5.02 -13.80
C ALA A 403 15.18 5.98 -13.04
N ILE A 404 14.12 6.47 -13.68
CA ILE A 404 13.14 7.36 -13.02
C ILE A 404 12.44 6.62 -11.86
N ALA A 405 12.01 5.38 -12.05
CA ALA A 405 11.37 4.60 -11.00
C ALA A 405 12.31 4.36 -9.80
N THR A 406 13.59 4.07 -10.06
CA THR A 406 14.60 3.86 -9.00
C THR A 406 14.87 5.15 -8.22
N VAL A 407 15.07 6.28 -8.92
CA VAL A 407 15.26 7.59 -8.29
C VAL A 407 14.01 7.99 -7.49
N TYR A 408 12.83 7.75 -8.04
CA TYR A 408 11.57 7.99 -7.34
C TYR A 408 11.48 7.17 -6.05
N ALA A 409 11.65 5.84 -6.10
CA ALA A 409 11.52 4.99 -4.92
C ALA A 409 12.56 5.36 -3.83
N ALA A 410 13.81 5.63 -4.21
CA ALA A 410 14.85 6.11 -3.30
C ALA A 410 14.50 7.51 -2.74
N GLY A 411 14.01 8.41 -3.57
CA GLY A 411 13.58 9.74 -3.18
C GLY A 411 12.40 9.71 -2.19
N MET A 412 11.46 8.76 -2.37
CA MET A 412 10.33 8.59 -1.44
C MET A 412 10.77 8.07 -0.07
N LEU A 413 11.73 7.14 -0.02
CA LEU A 413 12.34 6.69 1.23
C LEU A 413 13.03 7.85 1.96
N TYR A 414 13.79 8.67 1.23
CA TYR A 414 14.42 9.87 1.79
C TYR A 414 13.38 10.90 2.27
N ALA A 415 12.34 11.16 1.48
CA ALA A 415 11.26 12.10 1.82
C ALA A 415 10.49 11.67 3.07
N GLY A 416 10.28 10.36 3.26
CA GLY A 416 9.69 9.79 4.47
C GLY A 416 10.45 10.10 5.75
N GLY A 417 11.77 10.34 5.62
CA GLY A 417 12.64 10.71 6.72
C GLY A 417 13.15 9.53 7.55
N ALA A 418 14.15 9.80 8.37
CA ALA A 418 14.86 8.79 9.16
C ALA A 418 13.92 7.99 10.10
N LYS A 419 12.89 8.62 10.65
CA LYS A 419 11.90 7.98 11.53
C LYS A 419 11.36 6.68 10.93
N PHE A 420 10.83 6.71 9.71
CA PHE A 420 10.18 5.54 9.09
C PHE A 420 11.19 4.50 8.62
N ILE A 421 12.41 4.91 8.23
CA ILE A 421 13.51 3.99 7.91
C ILE A 421 13.95 3.22 9.17
N LEU A 422 14.13 3.91 10.29
CA LEU A 422 14.53 3.31 11.55
C LEU A 422 13.44 2.39 12.11
N LEU A 423 12.17 2.79 12.05
CA LEU A 423 11.04 1.95 12.44
C LEU A 423 10.91 0.71 11.55
N SER A 424 11.17 0.84 10.24
CA SER A 424 11.21 -0.32 9.34
C SER A 424 12.34 -1.28 9.70
N ALA A 425 13.51 -0.76 10.05
CA ALA A 425 14.65 -1.59 10.47
C ALA A 425 14.33 -2.41 11.73
N LEU A 426 13.54 -1.86 12.68
CA LEU A 426 13.06 -2.57 13.86
C LEU A 426 12.18 -3.80 13.51
N LEU A 427 11.55 -3.81 12.34
CA LEU A 427 10.75 -4.93 11.85
C LEU A 427 11.61 -5.90 11.01
N TYR A 428 12.53 -5.38 10.21
CA TYR A 428 13.42 -6.20 9.39
C TYR A 428 14.44 -7.01 10.21
N ALA A 429 15.00 -6.42 11.25
CA ALA A 429 16.04 -7.08 12.06
C ALA A 429 15.52 -8.38 12.71
N PRO A 430 14.43 -8.39 13.50
CA PRO A 430 13.88 -9.64 14.02
C PRO A 430 13.30 -10.53 12.90
N GLY A 431 12.74 -9.96 11.84
CA GLY A 431 12.26 -10.72 10.68
C GLY A 431 13.36 -11.58 10.06
N THR A 432 14.62 -11.15 10.11
CA THR A 432 15.77 -11.91 9.58
C THR A 432 15.96 -13.28 10.23
N ILE A 433 15.40 -13.52 11.42
CA ILE A 433 15.37 -14.85 12.05
C ILE A 433 14.71 -15.88 11.13
N LEU A 434 13.64 -15.51 10.42
CA LEU A 434 12.98 -16.38 9.45
C LEU A 434 13.93 -16.75 8.29
N PHE A 435 14.75 -15.80 7.84
CA PHE A 435 15.77 -16.09 6.80
C PHE A 435 16.84 -17.08 7.30
N ILE A 436 17.31 -16.87 8.52
CA ILE A 436 18.32 -17.76 9.13
C ILE A 436 17.76 -19.19 9.24
N ILE A 437 16.51 -19.33 9.69
CA ILE A 437 15.84 -20.65 9.76
C ILE A 437 15.74 -21.28 8.37
N ALA A 438 15.24 -20.54 7.37
CA ALA A 438 15.11 -21.02 6.00
C ALA A 438 16.44 -21.47 5.38
N LYS A 439 17.53 -20.77 5.66
CA LYS A 439 18.87 -21.14 5.17
C LYS A 439 19.42 -22.38 5.87
N ARG A 440 19.19 -22.50 7.18
CA ARG A 440 19.60 -23.69 7.95
C ARG A 440 18.85 -24.94 7.50
N GLU A 441 17.54 -24.85 7.23
CA GLU A 441 16.75 -25.95 6.66
C GLU A 441 17.32 -26.46 5.33
N GLN A 442 17.96 -25.58 4.55
CA GLN A 442 18.57 -25.92 3.26
C GLN A 442 20.03 -26.35 3.38
N SER A 443 20.60 -26.38 4.58
CA SER A 443 22.04 -26.65 4.82
C SER A 443 22.96 -25.72 4.00
N LYS A 444 22.53 -24.47 3.76
CA LYS A 444 23.28 -23.45 3.02
C LYS A 444 23.93 -22.45 3.98
N THR A 445 24.98 -21.80 3.48
CA THR A 445 25.55 -20.62 4.18
C THR A 445 24.47 -19.55 4.33
N VAL A 446 24.34 -18.98 5.54
CA VAL A 446 23.27 -18.03 5.85
C VAL A 446 23.43 -16.75 5.06
N PHE A 447 24.61 -16.16 5.07
CA PHE A 447 24.90 -14.90 4.39
C PHE A 447 26.19 -15.00 3.57
N THR A 448 26.17 -14.40 2.38
CA THR A 448 27.36 -14.03 1.63
C THR A 448 28.02 -12.80 2.25
N PRO A 449 29.30 -12.48 1.93
CA PRO A 449 29.96 -11.28 2.48
C PRO A 449 29.18 -9.97 2.27
N VAL A 450 28.55 -9.81 1.11
CA VAL A 450 27.71 -8.63 0.79
C VAL A 450 26.44 -8.63 1.63
N GLU A 451 25.80 -9.78 1.80
CA GLU A 451 24.59 -9.91 2.61
C GLU A 451 24.84 -9.66 4.09
N TRP A 452 26.04 -10.02 4.61
CA TRP A 452 26.48 -9.64 5.96
C TRP A 452 26.55 -8.14 6.15
N LEU A 453 27.04 -7.40 5.13
CA LEU A 453 27.09 -5.94 5.18
C LEU A 453 25.66 -5.36 5.22
N ILE A 454 24.76 -5.84 4.37
CA ILE A 454 23.35 -5.39 4.35
C ILE A 454 22.69 -5.68 5.70
N PHE A 455 22.84 -6.90 6.22
CA PHE A 455 22.30 -7.27 7.53
C PHE A 455 22.88 -6.40 8.67
N GLY A 456 24.18 -6.13 8.64
CA GLY A 456 24.82 -5.24 9.59
C GLY A 456 24.24 -3.83 9.61
N VAL A 457 23.98 -3.27 8.42
CA VAL A 457 23.30 -1.96 8.27
C VAL A 457 21.88 -2.00 8.86
N VAL A 458 21.11 -3.06 8.58
CA VAL A 458 19.77 -3.22 9.15
C VAL A 458 19.80 -3.31 10.68
N VAL A 459 20.73 -4.07 11.24
CA VAL A 459 20.90 -4.20 12.72
C VAL A 459 21.30 -2.87 13.36
N VAL A 460 22.28 -2.16 12.79
CA VAL A 460 22.69 -0.85 13.28
C VAL A 460 21.53 0.14 13.23
N ALA A 461 20.79 0.19 12.12
CA ALA A 461 19.61 1.03 11.99
C ALA A 461 18.52 0.65 13.02
N ALA A 462 18.31 -0.64 13.30
CA ALA A 462 17.38 -1.10 14.33
C ALA A 462 17.82 -0.67 15.74
N ILE A 463 19.11 -0.78 16.07
CA ILE A 463 19.65 -0.33 17.36
C ILE A 463 19.47 1.20 17.52
N VAL A 464 19.80 1.98 16.49
CA VAL A 464 19.58 3.43 16.49
C VAL A 464 18.10 3.76 16.62
N GLY A 465 17.22 3.01 15.94
CA GLY A 465 15.77 3.15 16.06
C GLY A 465 15.26 2.89 17.47
N LEU A 466 15.71 1.81 18.10
CA LEU A 466 15.37 1.46 19.48
C LEU A 466 15.85 2.54 20.47
N TYR A 467 17.09 2.99 20.31
CA TYR A 467 17.64 4.09 21.11
C TYR A 467 16.84 5.38 20.96
N SER A 468 16.49 5.74 19.71
CA SER A 468 15.71 6.94 19.42
C SER A 468 14.29 6.89 19.99
N LEU A 469 13.65 5.71 20.03
CA LEU A 469 12.37 5.50 20.72
C LEU A 469 12.54 5.63 22.24
N ALA A 470 13.55 4.98 22.81
CA ALA A 470 13.79 4.99 24.26
C ALA A 470 14.11 6.39 24.80
N THR A 471 14.77 7.24 23.99
CA THR A 471 15.12 8.63 24.35
C THR A 471 14.07 9.66 23.96
N GLY A 472 12.94 9.23 23.32
CA GLY A 472 11.89 10.15 22.88
C GLY A 472 12.26 11.02 21.66
N MET A 473 13.39 10.75 20.99
CA MET A 473 13.78 11.45 19.75
C MET A 473 12.80 11.15 18.59
N ILE A 474 12.21 9.97 18.61
CA ILE A 474 11.12 9.59 17.73
C ILE A 474 9.98 9.02 18.58
N SER A 475 8.73 9.28 18.17
CA SER A 475 7.49 8.74 18.79
C SER A 475 6.77 7.80 17.81
N ILE A 476 5.99 6.87 18.31
CA ILE A 476 5.11 6.02 17.49
C ILE A 476 3.81 6.74 17.18
#